data_9827baf6026b457de0438ca44159ee17
#
_entry.id   9827baf6026b457de0438ca44159ee17
#
_cell.length_a   1.000
_cell.length_b   1.000
_cell.length_c   1.000
_cell.angle_alpha   90.00
_cell.angle_beta   90.00
_cell.angle_gamma   90.00
#
_symmetry.space_group_name_H-M   'P 1'
#
loop_
_entity.id
_entity.type
_entity.pdbx_description
1 polymer ?
#
loop_
_entity_poly.entity_id
_entity_poly.type
_entity_poly.pdbx_seq_one_letter_code
_entity_poly.pdbx_strand_id
1 'polypeptide(L)'
;RWRATGVDDKAKVVEVVAHNTGRVPKFDRLGQEPIHDRLASEMLAVLLSADLPDYLDENAKALLAAGRSAFAELGLEHSRFIDAGSATHILTWRGTSANSLLAVLLTSMGFACETFDVGITLTGCPIDDAADVIASIDGCPPIEDLGRFVENLVVEKYDAYVPEDLLRRV
;
A
#
# COMPACT_ATOMS: atom_id res chain seq x y z
N ARG A 1 -23.22 -13.18 -8.88
CA ARG A 1 -23.38 -11.97 -9.71
C ARG A 1 -24.82 -11.88 -10.19
N TRP A 2 -25.28 -10.68 -10.52
CA TRP A 2 -26.68 -10.41 -10.88
C TRP A 2 -26.71 -9.53 -12.13
N ARG A 3 -27.69 -9.74 -12.96
CA ARG A 3 -27.99 -8.88 -14.12
C ARG A 3 -29.38 -8.28 -13.91
N ALA A 4 -29.47 -6.95 -13.95
CA ALA A 4 -30.75 -6.27 -13.92
C ALA A 4 -31.56 -6.61 -15.18
N THR A 5 -32.83 -6.95 -15.00
CA THR A 5 -33.79 -7.27 -16.07
C THR A 5 -34.91 -6.23 -16.15
N GLY A 6 -35.16 -5.50 -15.08
CA GLY A 6 -36.15 -4.44 -15.04
C GLY A 6 -35.87 -3.46 -13.92
N VAL A 7 -36.36 -2.23 -14.06
CA VAL A 7 -36.34 -1.19 -13.03
C VAL A 7 -37.73 -0.59 -12.94
N ASP A 8 -38.36 -0.69 -11.77
CA ASP A 8 -39.59 0.04 -11.44
C ASP A 8 -39.24 1.24 -10.56
N ASP A 9 -39.19 2.41 -11.18
CA ASP A 9 -38.79 3.64 -10.49
C ASP A 9 -39.88 4.13 -9.50
N LYS A 10 -41.15 3.76 -9.70
CA LYS A 10 -42.23 4.11 -8.79
C LYS A 10 -42.20 3.23 -7.52
N ALA A 11 -42.03 1.95 -7.70
CA ALA A 11 -41.91 0.99 -6.60
C ALA A 11 -40.53 0.95 -5.96
N LYS A 12 -39.51 1.61 -6.56
CA LYS A 12 -38.08 1.57 -6.15
C LYS A 12 -37.54 0.12 -6.11
N VAL A 13 -37.94 -0.69 -7.10
CA VAL A 13 -37.55 -2.08 -7.22
C VAL A 13 -36.68 -2.29 -8.44
N VAL A 14 -35.61 -3.04 -8.29
CA VAL A 14 -34.77 -3.53 -9.40
C VAL A 14 -34.93 -5.05 -9.48
N GLU A 15 -35.48 -5.54 -10.57
CA GLU A 15 -35.55 -6.96 -10.86
C GLU A 15 -34.18 -7.46 -11.35
N VAL A 16 -33.72 -8.56 -10.78
CA VAL A 16 -32.41 -9.13 -11.10
C VAL A 16 -32.48 -10.64 -11.30
N VAL A 17 -31.65 -11.16 -12.18
CA VAL A 17 -31.44 -12.60 -12.38
C VAL A 17 -30.00 -12.97 -12.09
N ALA A 18 -29.77 -14.18 -11.60
CA ALA A 18 -28.43 -14.71 -11.38
C ALA A 18 -27.66 -14.73 -12.73
N HIS A 19 -26.42 -14.29 -12.73
CA HIS A 19 -25.61 -14.16 -13.92
C HIS A 19 -24.15 -14.53 -13.65
N ASN A 20 -23.67 -15.58 -14.32
CA ASN A 20 -22.33 -16.13 -14.06
C ASN A 20 -21.20 -15.44 -14.83
N THR A 21 -21.53 -14.54 -15.76
CA THR A 21 -20.57 -13.77 -16.56
C THR A 21 -20.68 -12.28 -16.25
N GLY A 22 -19.71 -11.50 -16.67
CA GLY A 22 -19.63 -10.05 -16.41
C GLY A 22 -18.48 -9.66 -15.48
N ARG A 23 -18.10 -8.40 -15.53
CA ARG A 23 -17.08 -7.86 -14.63
C ARG A 23 -17.62 -7.78 -13.20
N VAL A 24 -16.85 -8.25 -12.25
CA VAL A 24 -17.11 -7.94 -10.84
C VAL A 24 -16.86 -6.43 -10.71
N PRO A 25 -17.77 -5.65 -10.07
CA PRO A 25 -17.42 -4.30 -9.67
C PRO A 25 -16.18 -4.42 -8.80
N LYS A 26 -15.08 -3.89 -9.26
CA LYS A 26 -13.94 -3.64 -8.40
C LYS A 26 -14.29 -2.35 -7.68
N PHE A 27 -14.58 -2.45 -6.40
CA PHE A 27 -14.50 -1.32 -5.50
C PHE A 27 -13.01 -1.12 -5.24
N ASP A 28 -12.27 -0.81 -6.30
CA ASP A 28 -10.90 -0.36 -6.15
C ASP A 28 -11.01 0.87 -5.27
N ARG A 29 -10.25 0.87 -4.22
CA ARG A 29 -10.19 1.90 -3.20
C ARG A 29 -10.06 3.26 -3.89
N LEU A 30 -11.17 3.95 -4.05
CA LEU A 30 -11.17 5.35 -4.43
C LEU A 30 -10.52 6.09 -3.26
N GLY A 31 -9.21 6.39 -3.42
CA GLY A 31 -8.46 7.18 -2.48
C GLY A 31 -8.32 6.55 -1.09
N GLN A 32 -7.36 5.63 -0.89
CA GLN A 32 -6.84 5.48 0.46
C GLN A 32 -6.27 6.83 0.85
N GLU A 33 -6.76 7.39 1.95
CA GLU A 33 -6.11 8.56 2.53
C GLU A 33 -4.64 8.21 2.81
N PRO A 34 -3.70 9.05 2.38
CA PRO A 34 -2.29 8.76 2.57
C PRO A 34 -1.97 8.68 4.07
N ILE A 35 -1.27 7.64 4.46
CA ILE A 35 -0.77 7.47 5.81
C ILE A 35 0.36 8.48 6.02
N HIS A 36 0.22 9.32 7.05
CA HIS A 36 1.25 10.26 7.44
C HIS A 36 2.41 9.55 8.16
N ASP A 37 3.64 9.99 7.96
CA ASP A 37 4.86 9.44 8.60
C ASP A 37 4.72 9.26 10.11
N ARG A 38 4.12 10.24 10.80
CA ARG A 38 3.93 10.16 12.24
C ARG A 38 2.99 9.02 12.63
N LEU A 39 1.91 8.79 11.86
CA LEU A 39 1.00 7.67 12.13
C LEU A 39 1.74 6.34 11.99
N ALA A 40 2.51 6.15 10.91
CA ALA A 40 3.31 4.96 10.70
C ALA A 40 4.32 4.72 11.84
N SER A 41 4.97 5.78 12.31
CA SER A 41 5.91 5.71 13.44
C SER A 41 5.22 5.37 14.76
N GLU A 42 4.03 5.92 15.03
CA GLU A 42 3.25 5.60 16.23
C GLU A 42 2.72 4.15 16.18
N MET A 43 2.35 3.64 15.01
CA MET A 43 1.98 2.22 14.86
C MET A 43 3.14 1.30 15.24
N LEU A 44 4.36 1.60 14.81
CA LEU A 44 5.56 0.87 15.23
C LEU A 44 5.78 0.97 16.75
N ALA A 45 5.67 2.17 17.31
CA ALA A 45 5.84 2.40 18.73
C ALA A 45 4.85 1.59 19.58
N VAL A 46 3.58 1.50 19.12
CA VAL A 46 2.56 0.67 19.77
C VAL A 46 2.90 -0.82 19.73
N LEU A 47 3.46 -1.31 18.62
CA LEU A 47 3.86 -2.72 18.51
C LEU A 47 5.07 -3.06 19.38
N LEU A 48 6.00 -2.12 19.55
CA LEU A 48 7.19 -2.27 20.40
C LEU A 48 6.91 -2.04 21.90
N SER A 49 5.81 -1.35 22.24
CA SER A 49 5.45 -1.08 23.62
C SER A 49 4.78 -2.28 24.29
N ALA A 50 4.98 -2.40 25.61
CA ALA A 50 4.21 -3.32 26.46
C ALA A 50 2.94 -2.66 27.04
N ASP A 51 2.75 -1.37 26.84
CA ASP A 51 1.66 -0.60 27.44
C ASP A 51 0.30 -1.03 26.89
N LEU A 52 -0.69 -1.13 27.77
CA LEU A 52 -2.08 -1.37 27.42
C LEU A 52 -2.89 -0.12 27.76
N PRO A 53 -3.35 0.65 26.77
CA PRO A 53 -4.20 1.81 27.01
C PRO A 53 -5.52 1.45 27.71
N ASP A 54 -5.91 2.23 28.72
CA ASP A 54 -7.08 1.97 29.55
C ASP A 54 -8.43 1.99 28.78
N TYR A 55 -8.47 2.68 27.63
CA TYR A 55 -9.65 2.81 26.80
C TYR A 55 -9.91 1.60 25.87
N LEU A 56 -9.02 0.61 25.85
CA LEU A 56 -9.23 -0.60 25.06
C LEU A 56 -10.20 -1.56 25.75
N ASP A 57 -11.19 -2.04 25.01
CA ASP A 57 -11.98 -3.17 25.44
C ASP A 57 -11.20 -4.50 25.39
N GLU A 58 -11.77 -5.58 25.90
CA GLU A 58 -11.10 -6.89 25.95
C GLU A 58 -10.79 -7.45 24.55
N ASN A 59 -11.64 -7.18 23.55
CA ASN A 59 -11.37 -7.62 22.17
C ASN A 59 -10.21 -6.85 21.55
N ALA A 60 -10.16 -5.55 21.74
CA ALA A 60 -9.07 -4.70 21.25
C ALA A 60 -7.73 -5.06 21.93
N LYS A 61 -7.74 -5.36 23.24
CA LYS A 61 -6.56 -5.86 23.96
C LYS A 61 -6.08 -7.19 23.39
N ALA A 62 -7.00 -8.13 23.12
CA ALA A 62 -6.65 -9.43 22.55
C ALA A 62 -6.06 -9.29 21.14
N LEU A 63 -6.62 -8.41 20.28
CA LEU A 63 -6.10 -8.13 18.95
C LEU A 63 -4.71 -7.47 19.00
N LEU A 64 -4.50 -6.52 19.91
CA LEU A 64 -3.20 -5.88 20.10
C LEU A 64 -2.14 -6.90 20.57
N ALA A 65 -2.51 -7.79 21.51
CA ALA A 65 -1.61 -8.84 21.97
C ALA A 65 -1.25 -9.81 20.82
N ALA A 66 -2.22 -10.22 20.01
CA ALA A 66 -1.98 -11.07 18.85
C ALA A 66 -1.10 -10.38 17.80
N GLY A 67 -1.32 -9.08 17.54
CA GLY A 67 -0.47 -8.29 16.63
C GLY A 67 0.97 -8.20 17.12
N ARG A 68 1.20 -7.97 18.41
CA ARG A 68 2.55 -7.95 19.02
C ARG A 68 3.22 -9.32 18.96
N SER A 69 2.48 -10.40 19.19
CA SER A 69 3.00 -11.77 19.07
C SER A 69 3.48 -12.04 17.65
N ALA A 70 2.65 -11.75 16.64
CA ALA A 70 3.01 -11.92 15.24
C ALA A 70 4.20 -11.03 14.84
N PHE A 71 4.28 -9.80 15.35
CA PHE A 71 5.40 -8.90 15.12
C PHE A 71 6.73 -9.46 15.65
N ALA A 72 6.71 -10.02 16.86
CA ALA A 72 7.86 -10.66 17.47
C ALA A 72 8.23 -11.99 16.78
N GLU A 73 7.24 -12.83 16.44
CA GLU A 73 7.44 -14.11 15.73
C GLU A 73 8.09 -13.90 14.34
N LEU A 74 7.76 -12.80 13.66
CA LEU A 74 8.39 -12.41 12.39
C LEU A 74 9.75 -11.71 12.58
N GLY A 75 10.23 -11.55 13.82
CA GLY A 75 11.51 -10.91 14.12
C GLY A 75 11.58 -9.42 13.78
N LEU A 76 10.42 -8.75 13.65
CA LEU A 76 10.33 -7.36 13.19
C LEU A 76 10.82 -6.32 14.22
N GLU A 77 11.13 -6.75 15.43
CA GLU A 77 11.86 -5.94 16.43
C GLU A 77 13.30 -5.63 15.96
N HIS A 78 13.88 -6.52 15.15
CA HIS A 78 15.28 -6.44 14.73
C HIS A 78 15.46 -6.36 13.22
N SER A 79 14.48 -6.76 12.44
CA SER A 79 14.49 -6.73 10.98
C SER A 79 13.33 -5.90 10.43
N ARG A 80 13.52 -5.35 9.24
CA ARG A 80 12.48 -4.69 8.46
C ARG A 80 12.01 -5.52 7.29
N PHE A 81 12.59 -6.70 7.11
CA PHE A 81 12.41 -7.53 5.94
C PHE A 81 11.61 -8.78 6.30
N ILE A 82 10.63 -9.12 5.47
CA ILE A 82 9.85 -10.35 5.55
C ILE A 82 10.01 -11.09 4.23
N ASP A 83 10.43 -12.35 4.32
CA ASP A 83 10.50 -13.24 3.17
C ASP A 83 9.08 -13.65 2.72
N ALA A 84 8.76 -13.39 1.46
CA ALA A 84 7.54 -13.80 0.79
C ALA A 84 7.83 -14.77 -0.38
N GLY A 85 8.95 -15.52 -0.31
CA GLY A 85 9.40 -16.49 -1.30
C GLY A 85 10.01 -15.81 -2.53
N SER A 86 9.21 -15.51 -3.56
CA SER A 86 9.69 -14.80 -4.75
C SER A 86 9.72 -13.29 -4.62
N ALA A 87 9.39 -12.75 -3.45
CA ALA A 87 9.36 -11.33 -3.15
C ALA A 87 9.83 -11.07 -1.72
N THR A 88 10.21 -9.84 -1.43
CA THR A 88 10.53 -9.38 -0.09
C THR A 88 9.64 -8.19 0.28
N HIS A 89 8.94 -8.29 1.41
CA HIS A 89 8.26 -7.15 1.99
C HIS A 89 9.23 -6.37 2.87
N ILE A 90 9.28 -5.07 2.70
CA ILE A 90 10.12 -4.15 3.47
C ILE A 90 9.21 -3.21 4.25
N LEU A 91 9.15 -3.37 5.57
CA LEU A 91 8.40 -2.50 6.46
C LEU A 91 9.24 -1.26 6.80
N THR A 92 9.04 -0.20 6.07
CA THR A 92 9.78 1.05 6.29
C THR A 92 9.31 1.80 7.53
N TRP A 93 8.05 1.56 7.94
CA TRP A 93 7.33 2.33 8.97
C TRP A 93 7.31 3.83 8.66
N ARG A 94 7.26 4.14 7.36
CA ARG A 94 7.10 5.49 6.83
C ARG A 94 5.71 5.64 6.21
N GLY A 95 5.31 6.89 6.02
CA GLY A 95 4.04 7.21 5.39
C GLY A 95 4.02 6.95 3.88
N THR A 96 2.83 7.08 3.29
CA THR A 96 2.58 6.77 1.88
C THR A 96 3.51 7.53 0.94
N SER A 97 3.75 8.83 1.16
CA SER A 97 4.60 9.63 0.27
C SER A 97 6.05 9.14 0.25
N ALA A 98 6.61 8.77 1.42
CA ALA A 98 7.97 8.24 1.49
C ALA A 98 8.07 6.87 0.82
N ASN A 99 7.09 5.99 1.03
CA ASN A 99 7.05 4.67 0.41
C ASN A 99 6.87 4.77 -1.11
N SER A 100 6.02 5.69 -1.60
CA SER A 100 5.85 5.93 -3.03
C SER A 100 7.14 6.43 -3.68
N LEU A 101 7.85 7.37 -3.05
CA LEU A 101 9.13 7.84 -3.54
C LEU A 101 10.16 6.72 -3.61
N LEU A 102 10.25 5.90 -2.56
CA LEU A 102 11.15 4.74 -2.53
C LEU A 102 10.81 3.73 -3.61
N ALA A 103 9.52 3.44 -3.83
CA ALA A 103 9.06 2.54 -4.88
C ALA A 103 9.44 3.04 -6.28
N VAL A 104 9.24 4.33 -6.57
CA VAL A 104 9.64 4.93 -7.85
C VAL A 104 11.15 4.88 -8.04
N LEU A 105 11.92 5.15 -6.98
CA LEU A 105 13.37 5.07 -7.01
C LEU A 105 13.86 3.66 -7.33
N LEU A 106 13.33 2.64 -6.66
CA LEU A 106 13.67 1.24 -6.92
C LEU A 106 13.22 0.78 -8.31
N THR A 107 12.08 1.27 -8.79
CA THR A 107 11.62 1.03 -10.17
C THR A 107 12.60 1.65 -11.18
N SER A 108 13.15 2.82 -10.90
CA SER A 108 14.18 3.45 -11.76
C SER A 108 15.49 2.64 -11.81
N MET A 109 15.77 1.86 -10.78
CA MET A 109 16.90 0.93 -10.72
C MET A 109 16.61 -0.42 -11.38
N GLY A 110 15.39 -0.64 -11.88
CA GLY A 110 14.98 -1.85 -12.60
C GLY A 110 14.28 -2.90 -11.74
N PHE A 111 13.90 -2.58 -10.50
CA PHE A 111 13.17 -3.49 -9.61
C PHE A 111 11.66 -3.32 -9.76
N ALA A 112 10.91 -4.43 -9.79
CA ALA A 112 9.45 -4.39 -9.68
C ALA A 112 9.05 -4.14 -8.23
N CYS A 113 8.40 -3.00 -7.97
CA CYS A 113 8.10 -2.55 -6.62
C CYS A 113 6.64 -2.06 -6.51
N GLU A 114 5.97 -2.49 -5.44
CA GLU A 114 4.61 -2.04 -5.09
C GLU A 114 4.61 -1.49 -3.67
N THR A 115 3.74 -0.51 -3.42
CA THR A 115 3.58 0.07 -2.08
C THR A 115 2.43 -0.58 -1.32
N PHE A 116 2.57 -0.68 0.00
CA PHE A 116 1.47 -0.95 0.92
C PHE A 116 1.57 0.00 2.13
N ASP A 117 0.59 -0.04 3.01
CA ASP A 117 0.35 0.96 4.06
C ASP A 117 1.62 1.53 4.72
N VAL A 118 2.52 0.69 5.22
CA VAL A 118 3.73 1.12 5.95
C VAL A 118 5.03 0.59 5.35
N GLY A 119 4.99 0.19 4.07
CA GLY A 119 6.15 -0.42 3.43
C GLY A 119 6.01 -0.59 1.92
N ILE A 120 6.91 -1.39 1.40
CA ILE A 120 6.99 -1.75 -0.02
C ILE A 120 7.20 -3.24 -0.20
N THR A 121 6.84 -3.76 -1.36
CA THR A 121 7.12 -5.14 -1.80
C THR A 121 8.05 -5.10 -2.99
N LEU A 122 9.21 -5.74 -2.88
CA LEU A 122 10.12 -5.99 -4.00
C LEU A 122 9.81 -7.37 -4.59
N THR A 123 9.32 -7.40 -5.81
CA THR A 123 9.04 -8.65 -6.53
C THR A 123 10.28 -9.12 -7.28
N GLY A 124 10.56 -10.42 -7.22
CA GLY A 124 11.75 -11.01 -7.85
C GLY A 124 13.07 -10.70 -7.14
N CYS A 125 13.02 -10.20 -5.91
CA CYS A 125 14.18 -9.91 -5.08
C CYS A 125 14.11 -10.75 -3.79
N PRO A 126 14.96 -11.76 -3.63
CA PRO A 126 15.06 -12.54 -2.40
C PRO A 126 15.49 -11.69 -1.21
N ILE A 127 15.15 -12.16 0.00
CA ILE A 127 15.43 -11.40 1.24
C ILE A 127 16.92 -11.13 1.44
N ASP A 128 17.78 -12.07 1.05
CA ASP A 128 19.24 -11.94 1.18
C ASP A 128 19.80 -10.78 0.32
N ASP A 129 19.17 -10.49 -0.81
CA ASP A 129 19.58 -9.43 -1.72
C ASP A 129 18.92 -8.08 -1.39
N ALA A 130 17.75 -8.10 -0.74
CA ALA A 130 16.94 -6.90 -0.52
C ALA A 130 17.63 -5.84 0.34
N ALA A 131 18.42 -6.26 1.34
CA ALA A 131 19.19 -5.37 2.19
C ALA A 131 20.28 -4.64 1.40
N ASP A 132 20.98 -5.35 0.52
CA ASP A 132 22.03 -4.79 -0.34
C ASP A 132 21.43 -3.85 -1.39
N VAL A 133 20.26 -4.19 -1.94
CA VAL A 133 19.52 -3.30 -2.86
C VAL A 133 19.20 -1.99 -2.18
N ILE A 134 18.64 -2.01 -0.97
CA ILE A 134 18.35 -0.77 -0.22
C ILE A 134 19.63 0.00 0.13
N ALA A 135 20.68 -0.71 0.55
CA ALA A 135 21.97 -0.09 0.88
C ALA A 135 22.67 0.53 -0.33
N SER A 136 22.37 0.07 -1.55
CA SER A 136 22.94 0.59 -2.79
C SER A 136 22.33 1.93 -3.24
N ILE A 137 21.28 2.40 -2.56
CA ILE A 137 20.65 3.69 -2.87
C ILE A 137 21.60 4.82 -2.44
N ASP A 138 22.25 5.44 -3.39
CA ASP A 138 23.16 6.57 -3.18
C ASP A 138 22.47 7.89 -3.59
N GLY A 139 21.61 8.39 -2.71
CA GLY A 139 20.88 9.63 -2.91
C GLY A 139 19.60 9.49 -3.74
N CYS A 140 18.95 10.63 -3.98
CA CYS A 140 17.73 10.72 -4.77
C CYS A 140 18.04 11.46 -6.08
N PRO A 141 17.80 10.86 -7.26
CA PRO A 141 17.92 11.55 -8.54
C PRO A 141 16.99 12.78 -8.61
N PRO A 142 17.23 13.69 -9.57
CA PRO A 142 16.30 14.78 -9.84
C PRO A 142 14.88 14.27 -10.09
N ILE A 143 13.88 15.00 -9.60
CA ILE A 143 12.47 14.59 -9.67
C ILE A 143 11.97 14.42 -11.12
N GLU A 144 12.53 15.21 -12.04
CA GLU A 144 12.25 15.12 -13.47
C GLU A 144 12.66 13.78 -14.07
N ASP A 145 13.72 13.17 -13.54
CA ASP A 145 14.18 11.85 -13.96
C ASP A 145 13.32 10.74 -13.37
N LEU A 146 12.89 10.86 -12.11
CA LEU A 146 12.01 9.91 -11.44
C LEU A 146 10.60 9.93 -12.02
N GLY A 147 10.09 11.07 -12.43
CA GLY A 147 8.75 11.22 -13.02
C GLY A 147 8.48 10.32 -14.23
N ARG A 148 9.52 9.84 -14.91
CA ARG A 148 9.39 8.91 -16.06
C ARG A 148 8.96 7.52 -15.67
N PHE A 149 9.14 7.15 -14.40
CA PHE A 149 8.82 5.82 -13.86
C PHE A 149 7.47 5.78 -13.15
N VAL A 150 6.74 6.89 -13.13
CA VAL A 150 5.38 6.93 -12.59
C VAL A 150 4.41 6.45 -13.68
N GLU A 151 3.79 5.29 -13.47
CA GLU A 151 2.89 4.67 -14.44
C GLU A 151 1.49 5.28 -14.44
N ASN A 152 0.95 5.59 -13.25
CA ASN A 152 -0.40 6.12 -13.10
C ASN A 152 -0.38 7.62 -12.80
N LEU A 153 -0.49 8.42 -13.85
CA LEU A 153 -0.51 9.88 -13.76
C LEU A 153 -1.92 10.46 -13.54
N VAL A 154 -2.95 9.67 -13.78
CA VAL A 154 -4.35 10.10 -13.63
C VAL A 154 -4.83 9.69 -12.25
N VAL A 155 -4.73 10.58 -11.29
CA VAL A 155 -5.13 10.39 -9.89
C VAL A 155 -6.43 11.11 -9.61
N GLU A 156 -6.55 12.35 -10.06
CA GLU A 156 -7.69 13.21 -9.83
C GLU A 156 -8.68 13.21 -11.02
N LYS A 157 -9.90 13.62 -10.75
CA LYS A 157 -11.02 13.60 -11.73
C LYS A 157 -10.71 14.28 -13.07
N TYR A 158 -9.90 15.31 -13.07
CA TYR A 158 -9.62 16.14 -14.24
C TYR A 158 -8.25 15.89 -14.86
N ASP A 159 -7.41 15.03 -14.27
CA ASP A 159 -6.06 14.74 -14.75
C ASP A 159 -6.04 14.17 -16.17
N ALA A 160 -7.07 13.40 -16.53
CA ALA A 160 -7.22 12.87 -17.89
C ALA A 160 -7.30 13.95 -19.00
N TYR A 161 -7.53 15.21 -18.63
CA TYR A 161 -7.57 16.35 -19.54
C TYR A 161 -6.29 17.20 -19.52
N VAL A 162 -5.34 16.84 -18.65
CA VAL A 162 -4.06 17.54 -18.50
C VAL A 162 -3.01 16.84 -19.37
N PRO A 163 -2.19 17.59 -20.14
CA PRO A 163 -1.08 17.00 -20.88
C PRO A 163 -0.13 16.22 -19.97
N GLU A 164 0.34 15.07 -20.44
CA GLU A 164 1.16 14.14 -19.67
C GLU A 164 2.46 14.78 -19.14
N ASP A 165 3.08 15.64 -19.94
CA ASP A 165 4.30 16.36 -19.54
C ASP A 165 4.10 17.32 -18.36
N LEU A 166 2.89 17.83 -18.18
CA LEU A 166 2.52 18.63 -17.02
C LEU A 166 2.23 17.76 -15.79
N LEU A 167 1.52 16.64 -15.98
CA LEU A 167 1.25 15.69 -14.90
C LEU A 167 2.53 15.10 -14.30
N ARG A 168 3.58 14.91 -15.11
CA ARG A 168 4.87 14.41 -14.63
C ARG A 168 5.69 15.40 -13.80
N ARG A 169 5.25 16.67 -13.72
CA ARG A 169 5.95 17.74 -12.99
C ARG A 169 5.31 18.05 -11.63
N VAL A 170 4.16 17.48 -11.35
CA VAL A 170 3.41 17.65 -10.11
C VAL A 170 3.65 16.47 -9.18
#